data_35f79f856fe07b8c5109d0994ead758a
#
_entry.id   35f79f856fe07b8c5109d0994ead758a
#
_cell.length_a   1.000
_cell.length_b   1.000
_cell.length_c   1.000
_cell.angle_alpha   90.00
_cell.angle_beta   90.00
_cell.angle_gamma   90.00
#
_symmetry.space_group_name_H-M   'P 1'
#
loop_
_entity.id
_entity.type
_entity.pdbx_description
1 polymer ?
#
loop_
_entity_poly.entity_id
_entity_poly.type
_entity_poly.pdbx_seq_one_letter_code
_entity_poly.pdbx_strand_id
1 'polypeptide(L)'
;MIDTVVWGTGNIGRASIRAVTAHPALRLSGVIVHSPGKAGRDAGDLAGLDRELGITATTDVDAVLAGSPKAVVYAASGEVRPNEAVDDIIKAIRGGAVVVTPSVYALYDQRNAPPELRDPLLAAVEDGGGSLLVSGVDPGWGNDILPLLISGVATDIDVIRCQEIFDYTTYDQPDSVRWLVGMGQPLDYSPPMVAPGIPTMVWGGQIRLMARALGVELDEIRETLARRELDETVTTELMGEFEKGTQGALRFEVQGIVRGAPRIVVEHVTRIHPSCAPDWPMPPTGDGAHRVIIEGNPRIEVTVQASDENGNASAGGNATAVGRLVGAIDWLVDAEPGLYDAVDVPLRPAMGKLGQAGT
;
A
#
# COMPACT_ATOMS: atom_id res chain seq x y z
N MET A 1 -25.78 -3.59 -6.86
CA MET A 1 -24.44 -4.02 -6.39
C MET A 1 -23.47 -3.88 -7.53
N ILE A 2 -22.24 -3.45 -7.24
CA ILE A 2 -21.17 -3.25 -8.21
C ILE A 2 -20.42 -4.56 -8.40
N ASP A 3 -20.43 -5.10 -9.62
CA ASP A 3 -19.68 -6.31 -9.96
C ASP A 3 -18.19 -6.03 -9.91
N THR A 4 -17.50 -6.73 -9.03
CA THR A 4 -16.11 -6.50 -8.68
C THR A 4 -15.29 -7.76 -8.87
N VAL A 5 -14.22 -7.67 -9.62
CA VAL A 5 -13.21 -8.72 -9.81
C VAL A 5 -12.03 -8.47 -8.88
N VAL A 6 -11.48 -9.53 -8.29
CA VAL A 6 -10.19 -9.49 -7.60
C VAL A 6 -9.16 -10.18 -8.48
N TRP A 7 -8.10 -9.45 -8.85
CA TRP A 7 -7.04 -9.94 -9.71
C TRP A 7 -5.73 -10.09 -8.91
N GLY A 8 -5.39 -11.32 -8.60
CA GLY A 8 -4.31 -11.71 -7.70
C GLY A 8 -4.84 -12.25 -6.36
N THR A 9 -4.17 -13.25 -5.80
CA THR A 9 -4.54 -13.93 -4.55
C THR A 9 -3.35 -14.09 -3.59
N GLY A 10 -2.47 -13.08 -3.55
CA GLY A 10 -1.48 -12.87 -2.49
C GLY A 10 -2.13 -12.27 -1.23
N ASN A 11 -1.34 -11.71 -0.32
CA ASN A 11 -1.84 -11.15 0.93
C ASN A 11 -2.93 -10.08 0.71
N ILE A 12 -2.68 -9.12 -0.18
CA ILE A 12 -3.67 -8.09 -0.56
C ILE A 12 -4.89 -8.71 -1.24
N GLY A 13 -4.70 -9.65 -2.18
CA GLY A 13 -5.82 -10.25 -2.91
C GLY A 13 -6.75 -11.09 -2.03
N ARG A 14 -6.21 -11.86 -1.09
CA ARG A 14 -7.00 -12.61 -0.10
C ARG A 14 -7.83 -11.67 0.78
N ALA A 15 -7.21 -10.62 1.29
CA ALA A 15 -7.92 -9.59 2.06
C ALA A 15 -8.96 -8.86 1.21
N SER A 16 -8.70 -8.64 -0.10
CA SER A 16 -9.64 -8.01 -1.03
C SER A 16 -10.87 -8.88 -1.29
N ILE A 17 -10.71 -10.19 -1.45
CA ILE A 17 -11.85 -11.12 -1.58
C ILE A 17 -12.75 -11.01 -0.35
N ARG A 18 -12.18 -11.06 0.86
CA ARG A 18 -12.92 -10.89 2.12
C ARG A 18 -13.64 -9.53 2.18
N ALA A 19 -12.93 -8.45 1.85
CA ALA A 19 -13.48 -7.10 1.92
C ALA A 19 -14.61 -6.87 0.90
N VAL A 20 -14.46 -7.33 -0.34
CA VAL A 20 -15.49 -7.24 -1.38
C VAL A 20 -16.72 -8.06 -0.99
N THR A 21 -16.52 -9.28 -0.49
CA THR A 21 -17.62 -10.16 -0.07
C THR A 21 -18.40 -9.60 1.12
N ALA A 22 -17.74 -8.88 2.02
CA ALA A 22 -18.38 -8.24 3.18
C ALA A 22 -18.97 -6.85 2.86
N HIS A 23 -18.74 -6.31 1.67
CA HIS A 23 -19.16 -4.94 1.34
C HIS A 23 -20.62 -4.91 0.86
N PRO A 24 -21.51 -4.09 1.47
CA PRO A 24 -22.95 -4.11 1.15
C PRO A 24 -23.29 -3.68 -0.28
N ALA A 25 -22.44 -2.88 -0.92
CA ALA A 25 -22.66 -2.37 -2.28
C ALA A 25 -21.92 -3.16 -3.37
N LEU A 26 -20.99 -4.06 -3.00
CA LEU A 26 -20.18 -4.80 -3.97
C LEU A 26 -20.64 -6.26 -4.07
N ARG A 27 -20.34 -6.87 -5.22
CA ARG A 27 -20.53 -8.30 -5.47
C ARG A 27 -19.27 -8.87 -6.10
N LEU A 28 -18.66 -9.86 -5.47
CA LEU A 28 -17.55 -10.57 -6.09
C LEU A 28 -18.08 -11.31 -7.33
N SER A 29 -17.59 -10.95 -8.51
CA SER A 29 -18.03 -11.52 -9.79
C SER A 29 -16.97 -12.38 -10.47
N GLY A 30 -15.73 -12.35 -10.01
CA GLY A 30 -14.64 -13.16 -10.54
C GLY A 30 -13.36 -13.03 -9.75
N VAL A 31 -12.50 -14.04 -9.84
CA VAL A 31 -11.15 -14.05 -9.26
C VAL A 31 -10.17 -14.51 -10.32
N ILE A 32 -9.18 -13.65 -10.61
CA ILE A 32 -8.10 -13.96 -11.55
C ILE A 32 -6.86 -14.34 -10.76
N VAL A 33 -6.26 -15.46 -11.12
CA VAL A 33 -5.02 -15.96 -10.52
C VAL A 33 -3.94 -16.12 -11.59
N HIS A 34 -2.69 -15.98 -11.19
CA HIS A 34 -1.54 -16.16 -12.08
C HIS A 34 -1.00 -17.60 -12.03
N SER A 35 -1.04 -18.20 -10.84
CA SER A 35 -0.56 -19.55 -10.63
C SER A 35 -1.60 -20.60 -11.11
N PRO A 36 -1.22 -21.51 -12.03
CA PRO A 36 -2.12 -22.58 -12.46
C PRO A 36 -2.61 -23.47 -11.31
N GLY A 37 -1.83 -23.65 -10.26
CA GLY A 37 -2.22 -24.44 -9.09
C GLY A 37 -3.32 -23.80 -8.22
N LYS A 38 -3.68 -22.53 -8.48
CA LYS A 38 -4.80 -21.84 -7.84
C LYS A 38 -6.04 -21.79 -8.73
N ALA A 39 -5.90 -22.01 -10.04
CA ALA A 39 -7.02 -22.09 -10.95
C ALA A 39 -7.92 -23.29 -10.61
N GLY A 40 -9.22 -23.13 -10.75
CA GLY A 40 -10.20 -24.14 -10.39
C GLY A 40 -10.60 -24.18 -8.91
N ARG A 41 -9.91 -23.46 -8.03
CA ARG A 41 -10.26 -23.38 -6.60
C ARG A 41 -11.32 -22.32 -6.35
N ASP A 42 -12.14 -22.54 -5.31
CA ASP A 42 -13.11 -21.55 -4.87
C ASP A 42 -12.45 -20.32 -4.25
N ALA A 43 -13.02 -19.14 -4.49
CA ALA A 43 -12.54 -17.87 -3.96
C ALA A 43 -12.56 -17.82 -2.43
N GLY A 44 -13.52 -18.47 -1.78
CA GLY A 44 -13.60 -18.59 -0.32
C GLY A 44 -12.43 -19.38 0.25
N ASP A 45 -12.10 -20.51 -0.35
CA ASP A 45 -10.92 -21.30 0.00
C ASP A 45 -9.63 -20.50 -0.17
N LEU A 46 -9.45 -19.82 -1.32
CA LEU A 46 -8.30 -18.98 -1.56
C LEU A 46 -8.18 -17.81 -0.57
N ALA A 47 -9.30 -17.28 -0.10
CA ALA A 47 -9.34 -16.21 0.89
C ALA A 47 -9.22 -16.72 2.35
N GLY A 48 -9.25 -18.03 2.58
CA GLY A 48 -9.27 -18.64 3.90
C GLY A 48 -10.56 -18.36 4.66
N LEU A 49 -11.70 -18.40 3.95
CA LEU A 49 -13.03 -18.35 4.55
C LEU A 49 -13.52 -19.78 4.83
N ASP A 50 -14.28 -19.97 5.91
CA ASP A 50 -14.88 -21.26 6.27
C ASP A 50 -16.12 -21.63 5.43
N ARG A 51 -16.25 -20.99 4.25
CA ARG A 51 -17.37 -21.21 3.32
C ARG A 51 -16.94 -21.05 1.87
N GLU A 52 -17.59 -21.77 0.99
CA GLU A 52 -17.50 -21.54 -0.45
C GLU A 52 -18.28 -20.27 -0.84
N LEU A 53 -17.71 -19.52 -1.79
CA LEU A 53 -18.35 -18.35 -2.40
C LEU A 53 -19.02 -18.69 -3.74
N GLY A 54 -18.79 -19.88 -4.29
CA GLY A 54 -19.29 -20.31 -5.59
C GLY A 54 -18.61 -19.58 -6.76
N ILE A 55 -17.48 -18.90 -6.51
CA ILE A 55 -16.69 -18.20 -7.52
C ILE A 55 -15.39 -18.97 -7.75
N THR A 56 -15.26 -19.58 -8.91
CA THR A 56 -14.07 -20.34 -9.28
C THR A 56 -12.98 -19.40 -9.80
N ALA A 57 -11.79 -19.47 -9.24
CA ALA A 57 -10.64 -18.71 -9.71
C ALA A 57 -10.13 -19.25 -11.05
N THR A 58 -9.72 -18.37 -11.95
CA THR A 58 -9.25 -18.73 -13.29
C THR A 58 -8.01 -17.94 -13.70
N THR A 59 -7.25 -18.49 -14.65
CA THR A 59 -6.16 -17.78 -15.34
C THR A 59 -6.64 -17.13 -16.65
N ASP A 60 -7.88 -17.36 -17.04
CA ASP A 60 -8.49 -16.80 -18.26
C ASP A 60 -9.00 -15.38 -18.00
N VAL A 61 -8.11 -14.42 -18.19
CA VAL A 61 -8.37 -12.98 -18.02
C VAL A 61 -9.48 -12.51 -18.94
N ASP A 62 -9.43 -12.92 -20.20
CA ASP A 62 -10.34 -12.41 -21.23
C ASP A 62 -11.77 -12.90 -20.96
N ALA A 63 -11.94 -14.15 -20.51
CA ALA A 63 -13.26 -14.67 -20.12
C ALA A 63 -13.86 -13.91 -18.93
N VAL A 64 -13.04 -13.53 -17.93
CA VAL A 64 -13.52 -12.76 -16.78
C VAL A 64 -13.88 -11.33 -17.17
N LEU A 65 -13.05 -10.65 -17.95
CA LEU A 65 -13.30 -9.27 -18.39
C LEU A 65 -14.44 -9.17 -19.41
N ALA A 66 -14.71 -10.21 -20.19
CA ALA A 66 -15.88 -10.28 -21.06
C ALA A 66 -17.22 -10.15 -20.29
N GLY A 67 -17.22 -10.47 -18.98
CA GLY A 67 -18.35 -10.21 -18.09
C GLY A 67 -18.58 -8.73 -17.77
N SER A 68 -17.76 -7.83 -18.27
CA SER A 68 -17.84 -6.37 -18.09
C SER A 68 -17.96 -5.94 -16.61
N PRO A 69 -17.05 -6.38 -15.74
CA PRO A 69 -17.07 -5.98 -14.34
C PRO A 69 -16.94 -4.45 -14.23
N LYS A 70 -17.63 -3.86 -13.25
CA LYS A 70 -17.57 -2.42 -13.01
C LYS A 70 -16.34 -2.00 -12.23
N ALA A 71 -15.75 -2.93 -11.47
CA ALA A 71 -14.56 -2.66 -10.67
C ALA A 71 -13.58 -3.85 -10.71
N VAL A 72 -12.30 -3.53 -10.62
CA VAL A 72 -11.21 -4.49 -10.48
C VAL A 72 -10.32 -4.06 -9.31
N VAL A 73 -10.16 -4.92 -8.33
CA VAL A 73 -9.09 -4.79 -7.33
C VAL A 73 -7.89 -5.55 -7.88
N TYR A 74 -6.92 -4.80 -8.41
CA TYR A 74 -5.70 -5.38 -8.96
C TYR A 74 -4.66 -5.55 -7.84
N ALA A 75 -4.41 -6.79 -7.44
CA ALA A 75 -3.56 -7.18 -6.31
C ALA A 75 -2.41 -8.13 -6.73
N ALA A 76 -2.12 -8.22 -8.03
CA ALA A 76 -0.94 -8.91 -8.51
C ALA A 76 0.31 -8.04 -8.30
N SER A 77 1.48 -8.67 -8.10
CA SER A 77 2.71 -7.94 -7.82
C SER A 77 3.20 -7.16 -9.04
N GLY A 78 3.26 -5.84 -8.91
CA GLY A 78 3.88 -4.94 -9.89
C GLY A 78 5.39 -4.79 -9.72
N GLU A 79 5.96 -5.22 -8.59
CA GLU A 79 7.39 -5.10 -8.31
C GLU A 79 8.23 -6.05 -9.17
N VAL A 80 7.73 -7.27 -9.38
CA VAL A 80 8.41 -8.30 -10.17
C VAL A 80 7.93 -8.37 -11.62
N ARG A 81 6.80 -7.70 -11.95
CA ARG A 81 6.16 -7.70 -13.27
C ARG A 81 5.58 -6.31 -13.60
N PRO A 82 6.40 -5.25 -13.62
CA PRO A 82 5.87 -3.88 -13.74
C PRO A 82 5.16 -3.61 -15.07
N ASN A 83 5.68 -4.09 -16.18
CA ASN A 83 5.08 -3.85 -17.50
C ASN A 83 3.77 -4.63 -17.66
N GLU A 84 3.78 -5.92 -17.29
CA GLU A 84 2.59 -6.75 -17.37
C GLU A 84 1.48 -6.26 -16.42
N ALA A 85 1.85 -5.70 -15.26
CA ALA A 85 0.88 -5.10 -14.35
C ALA A 85 0.19 -3.89 -14.99
N VAL A 86 0.93 -3.04 -15.68
CA VAL A 86 0.37 -1.91 -16.41
C VAL A 86 -0.51 -2.39 -17.57
N ASP A 87 -0.08 -3.40 -18.33
CA ASP A 87 -0.87 -3.97 -19.43
C ASP A 87 -2.19 -4.59 -18.93
N ASP A 88 -2.16 -5.31 -17.80
CA ASP A 88 -3.34 -5.87 -17.16
C ASP A 88 -4.33 -4.77 -16.72
N ILE A 89 -3.82 -3.69 -16.11
CA ILE A 89 -4.60 -2.52 -15.68
C ILE A 89 -5.23 -1.83 -16.89
N ILE A 90 -4.47 -1.62 -17.98
CA ILE A 90 -4.95 -1.05 -19.24
C ILE A 90 -6.10 -1.89 -19.81
N LYS A 91 -5.99 -3.23 -19.81
CA LYS A 91 -7.08 -4.12 -20.26
C LYS A 91 -8.36 -3.88 -19.46
N ALA A 92 -8.26 -3.81 -18.14
CA ALA A 92 -9.43 -3.60 -17.28
C ALA A 92 -10.08 -2.23 -17.52
N ILE A 93 -9.26 -1.16 -17.61
CA ILE A 93 -9.74 0.21 -17.89
C ILE A 93 -10.43 0.30 -19.25
N ARG A 94 -9.87 -0.31 -20.31
CA ARG A 94 -10.49 -0.37 -21.63
C ARG A 94 -11.81 -1.13 -21.63
N GLY A 95 -11.99 -2.08 -20.71
CA GLY A 95 -13.25 -2.76 -20.48
C GLY A 95 -14.29 -1.92 -19.72
N GLY A 96 -14.00 -0.67 -19.39
CA GLY A 96 -14.87 0.25 -18.65
C GLY A 96 -14.88 0.03 -17.14
N ALA A 97 -13.90 -0.71 -16.60
CA ALA A 97 -13.80 -0.94 -15.17
C ALA A 97 -13.03 0.18 -14.45
N VAL A 98 -13.43 0.53 -13.24
CA VAL A 98 -12.57 1.25 -12.31
C VAL A 98 -11.58 0.28 -11.70
N VAL A 99 -10.30 0.64 -11.71
CA VAL A 99 -9.22 -0.18 -11.14
C VAL A 99 -8.68 0.48 -9.89
N VAL A 100 -8.60 -0.27 -8.80
CA VAL A 100 -7.93 0.14 -7.56
C VAL A 100 -6.78 -0.82 -7.28
N THR A 101 -5.60 -0.27 -6.96
CA THR A 101 -4.39 -1.10 -6.84
C THR A 101 -3.32 -0.50 -5.93
N PRO A 102 -2.55 -1.31 -5.20
CA PRO A 102 -1.32 -0.88 -4.56
C PRO A 102 -0.05 -1.20 -5.39
N SER A 103 -0.20 -1.75 -6.60
CA SER A 103 0.87 -2.53 -7.26
C SER A 103 1.84 -1.73 -8.11
N VAL A 104 1.55 -0.47 -8.46
CA VAL A 104 2.40 0.31 -9.38
C VAL A 104 2.72 1.67 -8.75
N TYR A 105 3.76 1.70 -7.91
CA TYR A 105 4.13 2.89 -7.13
C TYR A 105 4.39 4.15 -7.98
N ALA A 106 4.97 4.01 -9.17
CA ALA A 106 5.21 5.14 -10.05
C ALA A 106 3.93 5.85 -10.52
N LEU A 107 2.77 5.18 -10.42
CA LEU A 107 1.46 5.74 -10.76
C LEU A 107 0.70 6.28 -9.54
N TYR A 108 1.28 6.25 -8.36
CA TYR A 108 0.69 6.83 -7.16
C TYR A 108 0.51 8.36 -7.29
N ASP A 109 1.52 9.04 -7.84
CA ASP A 109 1.46 10.45 -8.22
C ASP A 109 1.46 10.56 -9.76
N GLN A 110 0.31 10.36 -10.34
CA GLN A 110 0.14 10.29 -11.80
C GLN A 110 0.53 11.58 -12.52
N ARG A 111 0.44 12.73 -11.84
CA ARG A 111 0.80 14.04 -12.42
C ARG A 111 2.28 14.12 -12.72
N ASN A 112 3.11 13.37 -11.96
CA ASN A 112 4.55 13.29 -12.11
C ASN A 112 5.04 11.90 -12.57
N ALA A 113 4.12 11.00 -12.91
CA ALA A 113 4.48 9.69 -13.45
C ALA A 113 5.18 9.83 -14.80
N PRO A 114 6.13 8.93 -15.13
CA PRO A 114 6.76 8.88 -16.42
C PRO A 114 5.73 8.80 -17.55
N PRO A 115 5.85 9.63 -18.61
CA PRO A 115 4.88 9.65 -19.71
C PRO A 115 4.66 8.27 -20.34
N GLU A 116 5.70 7.45 -20.43
CA GLU A 116 5.64 6.09 -20.98
C GLU A 116 4.74 5.14 -20.17
N LEU A 117 4.51 5.41 -18.89
CA LEU A 117 3.56 4.68 -18.05
C LEU A 117 2.18 5.34 -18.04
N ARG A 118 2.14 6.67 -17.97
CA ARG A 118 0.90 7.43 -17.81
C ARG A 118 0.09 7.50 -19.10
N ASP A 119 0.73 7.82 -20.23
CA ASP A 119 0.03 8.14 -21.48
C ASP A 119 -0.75 6.95 -22.06
N PRO A 120 -0.27 5.69 -22.00
CA PRO A 120 -1.07 4.52 -22.37
C PRO A 120 -2.32 4.31 -21.49
N LEU A 121 -2.24 4.70 -20.20
CA LEU A 121 -3.38 4.63 -19.29
C LEU A 121 -4.41 5.71 -19.59
N LEU A 122 -3.98 6.94 -19.90
CA LEU A 122 -4.89 8.00 -20.35
C LEU A 122 -5.62 7.61 -21.62
N ALA A 123 -4.91 7.04 -22.61
CA ALA A 123 -5.54 6.51 -23.82
C ALA A 123 -6.55 5.38 -23.50
N ALA A 124 -6.25 4.51 -22.54
CA ALA A 124 -7.17 3.46 -22.12
C ALA A 124 -8.43 4.03 -21.44
N VAL A 125 -8.31 5.11 -20.67
CA VAL A 125 -9.44 5.85 -20.09
C VAL A 125 -10.32 6.46 -21.18
N GLU A 126 -9.72 7.11 -22.17
CA GLU A 126 -10.45 7.70 -23.32
C GLU A 126 -11.18 6.64 -24.15
N ASP A 127 -10.53 5.49 -24.39
CA ASP A 127 -11.08 4.39 -25.18
C ASP A 127 -12.21 3.65 -24.47
N GLY A 128 -12.06 3.39 -23.15
CA GLY A 128 -12.90 2.45 -22.42
C GLY A 128 -13.83 3.08 -21.37
N GLY A 129 -13.54 4.31 -20.92
CA GLY A 129 -14.31 4.99 -19.89
C GLY A 129 -14.13 4.44 -18.48
N GLY A 130 -13.07 3.67 -18.22
CA GLY A 130 -12.70 3.23 -16.89
C GLY A 130 -11.84 4.26 -16.14
N SER A 131 -11.42 3.93 -14.93
CA SER A 131 -10.64 4.81 -14.07
C SER A 131 -9.54 4.05 -13.33
N LEU A 132 -8.53 4.75 -12.83
CA LEU A 132 -7.48 4.19 -11.98
C LEU A 132 -7.30 5.00 -10.70
N LEU A 133 -7.18 4.28 -9.58
CA LEU A 133 -6.64 4.80 -8.31
C LEU A 133 -5.50 3.88 -7.84
N VAL A 134 -4.31 4.44 -7.69
CA VAL A 134 -3.20 3.76 -7.01
C VAL A 134 -3.12 4.29 -5.59
N SER A 135 -3.25 3.41 -4.60
CA SER A 135 -3.19 3.74 -3.17
C SER A 135 -2.92 2.48 -2.36
N GLY A 136 -2.81 2.63 -1.05
CA GLY A 136 -2.54 1.53 -0.12
C GLY A 136 -2.55 2.02 1.32
N VAL A 137 -1.62 1.52 2.11
CA VAL A 137 -1.34 2.04 3.44
C VAL A 137 -0.08 2.91 3.45
N ASP A 138 0.98 2.44 2.84
CA ASP A 138 2.27 3.10 2.66
C ASP A 138 3.02 2.52 1.43
N PRO A 139 3.02 3.24 0.30
CA PRO A 139 2.30 4.48 -0.04
C PRO A 139 0.79 4.38 0.09
N GLY A 140 0.18 5.34 0.79
CA GLY A 140 -1.28 5.38 0.89
C GLY A 140 -1.79 6.16 2.10
N TRP A 141 -2.96 5.73 2.60
CA TRP A 141 -3.76 6.48 3.56
C TRP A 141 -2.99 6.86 4.84
N GLY A 142 -2.00 6.07 5.27
CA GLY A 142 -1.22 6.32 6.49
C GLY A 142 -0.30 7.53 6.38
N ASN A 143 0.12 7.87 5.18
CA ASN A 143 1.04 8.98 4.92
C ASN A 143 0.59 9.90 3.76
N ASP A 144 -0.73 9.88 3.45
CA ASP A 144 -1.37 10.88 2.60
C ASP A 144 -2.63 11.44 3.26
N ILE A 145 -3.73 10.69 3.31
CA ILE A 145 -5.03 11.15 3.83
C ILE A 145 -4.98 11.40 5.34
N LEU A 146 -4.34 10.55 6.12
CA LEU A 146 -4.28 10.74 7.57
C LEU A 146 -3.58 12.04 7.95
N PRO A 147 -2.35 12.34 7.50
CA PRO A 147 -1.69 13.61 7.81
C PRO A 147 -2.49 14.81 7.27
N LEU A 148 -3.06 14.74 6.07
CA LEU A 148 -3.86 15.82 5.52
C LEU A 148 -5.14 16.06 6.31
N LEU A 149 -5.84 15.00 6.73
CA LEU A 149 -7.05 15.10 7.53
C LEU A 149 -6.78 15.82 8.86
N ILE A 150 -5.74 15.37 9.60
CA ILE A 150 -5.44 15.96 10.91
C ILE A 150 -4.77 17.33 10.79
N SER A 151 -4.13 17.66 9.67
CA SER A 151 -3.57 18.99 9.43
C SER A 151 -4.66 20.08 9.44
N GLY A 152 -5.89 19.72 9.09
CA GLY A 152 -7.01 20.65 9.04
C GLY A 152 -7.44 21.22 10.40
N VAL A 153 -6.92 20.69 11.52
CA VAL A 153 -7.17 21.23 12.87
C VAL A 153 -5.94 21.94 13.47
N ALA A 154 -4.83 22.04 12.72
CA ALA A 154 -3.67 22.84 13.11
C ALA A 154 -3.85 24.29 12.66
N THR A 155 -3.37 25.24 13.48
CA THR A 155 -3.41 26.67 13.14
C THR A 155 -2.15 27.12 12.39
N ASP A 156 -1.02 26.48 12.64
CA ASP A 156 0.18 26.55 11.83
C ASP A 156 0.93 25.20 11.86
N ILE A 157 1.78 25.00 10.86
CA ILE A 157 2.50 23.73 10.68
C ILE A 157 3.96 24.04 10.31
N ASP A 158 4.88 23.58 11.15
CA ASP A 158 6.30 23.62 10.85
C ASP A 158 6.76 22.39 10.08
N VAL A 159 6.37 21.20 10.55
CA VAL A 159 6.76 19.92 9.96
C VAL A 159 5.59 18.93 10.04
N ILE A 160 5.36 18.19 8.98
CA ILE A 160 4.57 16.95 8.99
C ILE A 160 5.54 15.79 8.84
N ARG A 161 5.51 14.86 9.79
CA ARG A 161 6.28 13.61 9.77
C ARG A 161 5.33 12.44 9.80
N CYS A 162 5.41 11.59 8.79
CA CYS A 162 4.67 10.32 8.69
C CYS A 162 5.66 9.18 8.90
N GLN A 163 5.38 8.28 9.81
CA GLN A 163 6.25 7.17 10.16
C GLN A 163 5.55 5.85 9.93
N GLU A 164 6.20 4.94 9.20
CA GLU A 164 5.94 3.52 9.25
C GLU A 164 6.97 2.86 10.18
N ILE A 165 6.51 2.24 11.26
CA ILE A 165 7.37 1.67 12.29
C ILE A 165 6.98 0.20 12.46
N PHE A 166 7.79 -0.73 11.92
CA PHE A 166 7.46 -2.15 11.92
C PHE A 166 8.63 -3.03 12.34
N ASP A 167 8.30 -4.03 13.16
CA ASP A 167 9.12 -5.21 13.39
C ASP A 167 8.70 -6.29 12.40
N TYR A 168 9.64 -6.76 11.60
CA TYR A 168 9.36 -7.76 10.55
C TYR A 168 9.51 -9.21 11.03
N THR A 169 9.62 -9.44 12.33
CA THR A 169 9.68 -10.80 12.91
C THR A 169 8.53 -11.69 12.41
N THR A 170 7.33 -11.10 12.29
CA THR A 170 6.10 -11.77 11.87
C THR A 170 5.71 -11.54 10.41
N TYR A 171 6.56 -10.85 9.63
CA TYR A 171 6.27 -10.54 8.23
C TYR A 171 6.57 -11.73 7.32
N ASP A 172 5.51 -12.34 6.76
CA ASP A 172 5.60 -13.55 5.92
C ASP A 172 6.02 -13.23 4.48
N GLN A 173 7.21 -12.65 4.32
CA GLN A 173 7.87 -12.37 3.06
C GLN A 173 9.40 -12.54 3.19
N PRO A 174 9.91 -13.75 3.47
CA PRO A 174 11.33 -13.99 3.81
C PRO A 174 12.31 -13.44 2.77
N ASP A 175 12.03 -13.64 1.49
CA ASP A 175 12.91 -13.18 0.41
C ASP A 175 12.96 -11.65 0.32
N SER A 176 11.81 -10.98 0.48
CA SER A 176 11.75 -9.51 0.51
C SER A 176 12.52 -8.96 1.70
N VAL A 177 12.34 -9.53 2.88
CA VAL A 177 13.04 -9.10 4.11
C VAL A 177 14.55 -9.28 3.96
N ARG A 178 15.01 -10.42 3.42
CA ARG A 178 16.43 -10.71 3.32
C ARG A 178 17.13 -10.00 2.14
N TRP A 179 16.48 -9.91 0.99
CA TRP A 179 17.14 -9.47 -0.22
C TRP A 179 16.75 -8.06 -0.65
N LEU A 180 15.47 -7.68 -0.52
CA LEU A 180 15.01 -6.34 -0.89
C LEU A 180 15.31 -5.33 0.22
N VAL A 181 15.02 -5.67 1.48
CA VAL A 181 15.26 -4.84 2.67
C VAL A 181 16.69 -4.98 3.19
N GLY A 182 17.30 -6.16 2.99
CA GLY A 182 18.69 -6.45 3.37
C GLY A 182 18.88 -6.93 4.81
N MET A 183 17.82 -7.36 5.50
CA MET A 183 17.96 -7.90 6.85
C MET A 183 18.76 -9.22 6.85
N GLY A 184 19.72 -9.34 7.77
CA GLY A 184 20.64 -10.46 7.81
C GLY A 184 21.78 -10.40 6.78
N GLN A 185 21.85 -9.35 5.97
CA GLN A 185 22.97 -9.12 5.06
C GLN A 185 24.07 -8.29 5.75
N PRO A 186 25.34 -8.42 5.31
CA PRO A 186 26.42 -7.54 5.77
C PRO A 186 26.12 -6.08 5.44
N LEU A 187 26.65 -5.12 6.21
CA LEU A 187 26.37 -3.68 5.98
C LEU A 187 26.95 -3.14 4.66
N ASP A 188 27.85 -3.83 4.01
CA ASP A 188 28.36 -3.50 2.66
C ASP A 188 27.42 -4.01 1.54
N TYR A 189 26.46 -4.86 1.85
CA TYR A 189 25.36 -5.19 0.92
C TYR A 189 24.51 -3.95 0.66
N SER A 190 24.15 -3.71 -0.58
CA SER A 190 23.31 -2.60 -1.02
C SER A 190 21.86 -3.09 -1.23
N PRO A 191 20.96 -2.91 -0.26
CA PRO A 191 19.57 -3.34 -0.41
C PRO A 191 18.88 -2.59 -1.55
N PRO A 192 18.23 -3.28 -2.50
CA PRO A 192 17.58 -2.62 -3.64
C PRO A 192 16.53 -1.58 -3.22
N MET A 193 15.78 -1.82 -2.14
CA MET A 193 14.73 -0.91 -1.66
C MET A 193 15.26 0.48 -1.31
N VAL A 194 16.50 0.60 -0.87
CA VAL A 194 17.13 1.88 -0.47
C VAL A 194 18.30 2.28 -1.35
N ALA A 195 18.41 1.70 -2.55
CA ALA A 195 19.34 2.20 -3.55
C ALA A 195 18.98 3.67 -3.90
N PRO A 196 19.99 4.53 -4.16
CA PRO A 196 19.75 5.95 -4.42
C PRO A 196 18.67 6.19 -5.47
N GLY A 197 17.68 7.01 -5.13
CA GLY A 197 16.53 7.34 -5.98
C GLY A 197 15.35 6.38 -5.88
N ILE A 198 15.52 5.17 -5.37
CA ILE A 198 14.41 4.22 -5.20
C ILE A 198 13.42 4.69 -4.11
N PRO A 199 13.85 5.13 -2.91
CA PRO A 199 12.91 5.71 -1.94
C PRO A 199 12.11 6.89 -2.52
N THR A 200 12.76 7.79 -3.27
CA THR A 200 12.06 8.91 -3.93
C THR A 200 11.08 8.42 -5.01
N MET A 201 11.43 7.39 -5.76
CA MET A 201 10.53 6.81 -6.77
C MET A 201 9.28 6.21 -6.13
N VAL A 202 9.40 5.55 -4.98
CA VAL A 202 8.28 4.91 -4.29
C VAL A 202 7.47 5.91 -3.46
N TRP A 203 8.12 6.71 -2.62
CA TRP A 203 7.47 7.59 -1.62
C TRP A 203 7.48 9.08 -1.93
N GLY A 204 8.22 9.51 -2.95
CA GLY A 204 8.24 10.93 -3.37
C GLY A 204 6.89 11.43 -3.88
N GLY A 205 6.03 10.52 -4.37
CA GLY A 205 4.66 10.84 -4.76
C GLY A 205 3.84 11.40 -3.61
N GLN A 206 3.95 10.83 -2.41
CA GLN A 206 3.27 11.30 -1.20
C GLN A 206 3.75 12.68 -0.78
N ILE A 207 5.07 12.93 -0.86
CA ILE A 207 5.66 14.24 -0.58
C ILE A 207 5.06 15.29 -1.51
N ARG A 208 5.03 15.04 -2.82
CA ARG A 208 4.47 15.97 -3.82
C ARG A 208 2.96 16.17 -3.63
N LEU A 209 2.24 15.10 -3.33
CA LEU A 209 0.81 15.13 -3.09
C LEU A 209 0.47 15.99 -1.86
N MET A 210 1.17 15.79 -0.74
CA MET A 210 0.99 16.60 0.47
C MET A 210 1.37 18.06 0.22
N ALA A 211 2.49 18.32 -0.45
CA ALA A 211 2.90 19.67 -0.79
C ALA A 211 1.83 20.41 -1.62
N ARG A 212 1.28 19.74 -2.63
CA ARG A 212 0.18 20.29 -3.45
C ARG A 212 -1.07 20.56 -2.62
N ALA A 213 -1.49 19.61 -1.79
CA ALA A 213 -2.67 19.76 -0.94
C ALA A 213 -2.53 20.90 0.07
N LEU A 214 -1.32 21.11 0.60
CA LEU A 214 -1.00 22.18 1.55
C LEU A 214 -0.66 23.52 0.87
N GLY A 215 -0.61 23.57 -0.46
CA GLY A 215 -0.31 24.80 -1.20
C GLY A 215 1.12 25.28 -1.04
N VAL A 216 2.09 24.38 -0.87
CA VAL A 216 3.52 24.71 -0.74
C VAL A 216 4.33 24.17 -1.93
N GLU A 217 5.38 24.90 -2.31
CA GLU A 217 6.34 24.48 -3.33
C GLU A 217 7.52 23.76 -2.68
N LEU A 218 7.95 22.68 -3.31
CA LEU A 218 9.14 21.93 -2.90
C LEU A 218 10.38 22.50 -3.58
N ASP A 219 11.43 22.77 -2.79
CA ASP A 219 12.75 23.11 -3.34
C ASP A 219 13.40 21.87 -3.97
N GLU A 220 13.35 20.74 -3.26
CA GLU A 220 13.86 19.43 -3.68
C GLU A 220 13.22 18.30 -2.86
N ILE A 221 13.42 17.05 -3.28
CA ILE A 221 13.21 15.86 -2.45
C ILE A 221 14.57 15.25 -2.13
N ARG A 222 14.79 14.94 -0.84
CA ARG A 222 16.06 14.42 -0.32
C ARG A 222 15.84 13.09 0.38
N GLU A 223 16.81 12.19 0.26
CA GLU A 223 16.81 10.90 0.95
C GLU A 223 17.84 10.87 2.08
N THR A 224 17.51 10.18 3.16
CA THR A 224 18.48 9.81 4.21
C THR A 224 18.38 8.33 4.48
N LEU A 225 19.49 7.72 4.95
CA LEU A 225 19.56 6.30 5.25
C LEU A 225 20.42 6.06 6.48
N ALA A 226 19.93 5.25 7.40
CA ALA A 226 20.68 4.73 8.53
C ALA A 226 20.41 3.20 8.64
N ARG A 227 21.45 2.47 9.05
CA ARG A 227 21.38 1.01 9.22
C ARG A 227 22.06 0.64 10.53
N ARG A 228 21.60 -0.45 11.16
CA ARG A 228 22.18 -0.99 12.40
C ARG A 228 22.43 -2.48 12.26
N GLU A 229 23.56 -2.90 12.80
CA GLU A 229 23.89 -4.31 12.95
C GLU A 229 23.16 -4.92 14.14
N LEU A 230 22.99 -6.24 14.10
CA LEU A 230 22.55 -7.02 15.24
C LEU A 230 23.69 -7.17 16.27
N ASP A 231 23.42 -6.84 17.50
CA ASP A 231 24.36 -7.02 18.63
C ASP A 231 24.45 -8.50 19.06
N GLU A 232 23.45 -9.30 18.73
CA GLU A 232 23.37 -10.74 19.00
C GLU A 232 22.63 -11.44 17.84
N THR A 233 22.84 -12.75 17.72
CA THR A 233 22.10 -13.57 16.77
C THR A 233 20.65 -13.69 17.20
N VAL A 234 19.71 -13.45 16.27
CA VAL A 234 18.27 -13.48 16.48
C VAL A 234 17.66 -14.59 15.63
N THR A 235 16.79 -15.40 16.21
CA THR A 235 16.03 -16.42 15.49
C THR A 235 14.55 -16.05 15.47
N THR A 236 13.96 -16.03 14.27
CA THR A 236 12.53 -15.81 14.08
C THR A 236 11.86 -17.12 13.65
N GLU A 237 10.59 -17.27 14.00
CA GLU A 237 9.84 -18.50 13.68
C GLU A 237 9.65 -18.68 12.15
N LEU A 238 9.40 -17.57 11.42
CA LEU A 238 9.08 -17.62 9.99
C LEU A 238 10.32 -17.61 9.09
N MET A 239 11.41 -16.98 9.53
CA MET A 239 12.55 -16.71 8.65
C MET A 239 13.86 -17.35 9.13
N GLY A 240 13.85 -18.04 10.28
CA GLY A 240 15.05 -18.66 10.84
C GLY A 240 16.02 -17.65 11.44
N GLU A 241 17.31 -17.94 11.33
CA GLU A 241 18.38 -17.21 11.99
C GLU A 241 18.87 -15.98 11.21
N PHE A 242 19.16 -14.90 11.96
CA PHE A 242 19.85 -13.69 11.52
C PHE A 242 21.10 -13.53 12.41
N GLU A 243 22.26 -13.62 11.79
CA GLU A 243 23.54 -13.66 12.50
C GLU A 243 23.90 -12.29 13.10
N LYS A 244 24.56 -12.31 14.28
CA LYS A 244 25.20 -11.13 14.86
C LYS A 244 26.14 -10.46 13.84
N GLY A 245 26.15 -9.12 13.83
CA GLY A 245 26.99 -8.32 12.92
C GLY A 245 26.40 -8.13 11.53
N THR A 246 25.24 -8.74 11.26
CA THR A 246 24.48 -8.48 10.03
C THR A 246 23.44 -7.38 10.26
N GLN A 247 22.88 -6.82 9.19
CA GLN A 247 21.84 -5.78 9.31
C GLN A 247 20.62 -6.30 10.05
N GLY A 248 20.28 -5.66 11.17
CA GLY A 248 19.11 -5.96 11.98
C GLY A 248 18.04 -4.86 11.95
N ALA A 249 18.43 -3.66 11.54
CA ALA A 249 17.48 -2.55 11.39
C ALA A 249 17.88 -1.61 10.25
N LEU A 250 16.84 -1.01 9.66
CA LEU A 250 16.92 -0.04 8.57
C LEU A 250 16.01 1.15 8.92
N ARG A 251 16.52 2.37 8.71
CA ARG A 251 15.74 3.62 8.81
C ARG A 251 16.09 4.49 7.63
N PHE A 252 15.08 4.96 6.91
CA PHE A 252 15.28 5.95 5.86
C PHE A 252 14.18 7.00 5.90
N GLU A 253 14.48 8.17 5.34
CA GLU A 253 13.50 9.24 5.18
C GLU A 253 13.50 9.69 3.73
N VAL A 254 12.31 10.02 3.21
CA VAL A 254 12.09 10.80 2.01
C VAL A 254 11.56 12.16 2.49
N GLN A 255 12.33 13.21 2.24
CA GLN A 255 12.12 14.55 2.79
C GLN A 255 11.75 15.53 1.69
N GLY A 256 10.58 16.15 1.78
CA GLY A 256 10.22 17.33 1.02
C GLY A 256 10.83 18.59 1.66
N ILE A 257 11.75 19.21 0.94
CA ILE A 257 12.43 20.43 1.39
C ILE A 257 11.60 21.62 0.95
N VAL A 258 11.24 22.47 1.91
CA VAL A 258 10.50 23.72 1.68
C VAL A 258 11.25 24.84 2.40
N ARG A 259 11.64 25.88 1.68
CA ARG A 259 12.44 27.01 2.20
C ARG A 259 13.71 26.55 2.91
N GLY A 260 14.41 25.59 2.28
CA GLY A 260 15.70 25.08 2.74
C GLY A 260 15.65 24.10 3.91
N ALA A 261 14.47 23.70 4.40
CA ALA A 261 14.33 22.78 5.53
C ALA A 261 13.38 21.61 5.21
N PRO A 262 13.58 20.40 5.80
CA PRO A 262 12.64 19.29 5.67
C PRO A 262 11.34 19.64 6.42
N ARG A 263 10.25 19.79 5.65
CA ARG A 263 8.93 20.15 6.18
C ARG A 263 7.88 19.05 6.01
N ILE A 264 8.07 18.18 5.02
CA ILE A 264 7.23 17.01 4.81
C ILE A 264 8.16 15.80 4.80
N VAL A 265 7.98 14.88 5.73
CA VAL A 265 8.88 13.74 5.92
C VAL A 265 8.08 12.45 5.95
N VAL A 266 8.42 11.53 5.07
CA VAL A 266 7.99 10.13 5.15
C VAL A 266 9.18 9.31 5.63
N GLU A 267 9.01 8.63 6.74
CA GLU A 267 10.05 7.92 7.47
C GLU A 267 9.67 6.47 7.70
N HIS A 268 10.57 5.58 7.33
CA HIS A 268 10.44 4.14 7.57
C HIS A 268 11.44 3.68 8.61
N VAL A 269 10.96 2.95 9.60
CA VAL A 269 11.77 2.32 10.65
C VAL A 269 11.41 0.85 10.70
N THR A 270 12.28 0.04 10.13
CA THR A 270 12.09 -1.41 10.03
C THR A 270 13.18 -2.13 10.81
N ARG A 271 12.80 -3.12 11.60
CA ARG A 271 13.73 -3.97 12.34
C ARG A 271 13.31 -5.42 12.31
N ILE A 272 14.25 -6.32 12.59
CA ILE A 272 13.98 -7.76 12.65
C ILE A 272 13.79 -8.25 14.10
N HIS A 273 14.08 -7.39 15.08
CA HIS A 273 13.87 -7.67 16.49
C HIS A 273 13.80 -6.35 17.29
N PRO A 274 12.96 -6.25 18.32
CA PRO A 274 12.80 -5.03 19.13
C PRO A 274 14.09 -4.55 19.81
N SER A 275 15.04 -5.45 20.12
CA SER A 275 16.33 -5.07 20.72
C SER A 275 17.24 -4.33 19.72
N CYS A 276 17.01 -4.45 18.42
CA CYS A 276 17.84 -3.78 17.43
C CYS A 276 17.41 -2.32 17.26
N ALA A 277 18.35 -1.41 17.39
CA ALA A 277 18.13 0.04 17.32
C ALA A 277 17.04 0.55 18.28
N PRO A 278 17.14 0.30 19.60
CA PRO A 278 16.12 0.70 20.57
C PRO A 278 16.00 2.23 20.75
N ASP A 279 16.96 2.99 20.26
CA ASP A 279 16.99 4.46 20.21
C ASP A 279 16.16 5.03 19.05
N TRP A 280 15.73 4.18 18.10
CA TRP A 280 14.87 4.61 17.00
C TRP A 280 13.38 4.55 17.39
N PRO A 281 12.50 5.26 16.66
CA PRO A 281 11.04 5.18 16.93
C PRO A 281 10.53 3.76 17.10
N MET A 282 9.69 3.56 18.10
CA MET A 282 9.03 2.29 18.42
C MET A 282 7.52 2.42 18.29
N PRO A 283 6.80 1.35 17.95
CA PRO A 283 5.34 1.32 18.10
C PRO A 283 4.99 1.39 19.61
N PRO A 284 3.83 1.96 19.98
CA PRO A 284 3.43 2.04 21.40
C PRO A 284 3.26 0.66 22.05
N THR A 285 2.74 -0.29 21.28
CA THR A 285 2.57 -1.70 21.66
C THR A 285 2.72 -2.57 20.43
N GLY A 286 2.99 -3.86 20.63
CA GLY A 286 3.10 -4.81 19.51
C GLY A 286 4.26 -4.50 18.57
N ASP A 287 4.11 -4.96 17.34
CA ASP A 287 5.16 -5.05 16.32
C ASP A 287 4.98 -4.09 15.13
N GLY A 288 3.92 -3.24 15.14
CA GLY A 288 3.75 -2.27 14.04
C GLY A 288 2.83 -1.10 14.36
N ALA A 289 3.14 0.06 13.78
CA ALA A 289 2.32 1.26 13.84
C ALA A 289 2.60 2.21 12.69
N HIS A 290 1.57 2.95 12.28
CA HIS A 290 1.71 4.17 11.49
C HIS A 290 1.51 5.36 12.42
N ARG A 291 2.42 6.34 12.38
CA ARG A 291 2.36 7.52 13.23
C ARG A 291 2.49 8.78 12.39
N VAL A 292 1.64 9.75 12.67
CA VAL A 292 1.74 11.09 12.09
C VAL A 292 2.03 12.08 13.22
N ILE A 293 3.05 12.89 13.03
CA ILE A 293 3.42 13.98 13.93
C ILE A 293 3.35 15.29 13.13
N ILE A 294 2.54 16.22 13.60
CA ILE A 294 2.52 17.60 13.12
C ILE A 294 3.21 18.45 14.19
N GLU A 295 4.38 18.96 13.86
CA GLU A 295 5.05 19.98 14.64
C GLU A 295 4.51 21.34 14.21
N GLY A 296 4.05 22.15 15.17
CA GLY A 296 3.40 23.43 14.92
C GLY A 296 2.48 23.80 16.09
N ASN A 297 1.42 24.54 15.82
CA ASN A 297 0.47 24.94 16.83
C ASN A 297 -0.98 24.54 16.45
N PRO A 298 -1.63 23.64 17.22
CA PRO A 298 -1.01 22.83 18.26
C PRO A 298 -0.08 21.75 17.67
N ARG A 299 0.82 21.22 18.47
CA ARG A 299 1.51 19.96 18.13
C ARG A 299 0.49 18.82 18.19
N ILE A 300 0.44 18.03 17.14
CA ILE A 300 -0.51 16.91 17.04
C ILE A 300 0.26 15.63 16.79
N GLU A 301 -0.10 14.57 17.50
CA GLU A 301 0.44 13.23 17.26
C GLU A 301 -0.70 12.23 17.22
N VAL A 302 -0.76 11.45 16.13
CA VAL A 302 -1.73 10.36 15.96
C VAL A 302 -0.98 9.10 15.63
N THR A 303 -1.24 8.04 16.39
CA THR A 303 -0.70 6.70 16.11
C THR A 303 -1.85 5.75 15.83
N VAL A 304 -1.74 5.02 14.73
CA VAL A 304 -2.69 3.99 14.34
C VAL A 304 -1.98 2.65 14.40
N GLN A 305 -2.54 1.74 15.18
CA GLN A 305 -2.15 0.33 15.22
C GLN A 305 -3.30 -0.49 14.68
N ALA A 306 -3.01 -1.32 13.71
CA ALA A 306 -3.96 -2.27 13.13
C ALA A 306 -3.40 -3.67 13.25
N SER A 307 -4.24 -4.63 13.56
CA SER A 307 -3.88 -6.04 13.59
C SER A 307 -5.01 -6.88 13.02
N ASP A 308 -4.68 -8.08 12.57
CA ASP A 308 -5.69 -9.11 12.29
C ASP A 308 -6.21 -9.74 13.60
N GLU A 309 -7.07 -10.73 13.46
CA GLU A 309 -7.65 -11.49 14.59
C GLU A 309 -6.61 -12.23 15.44
N ASN A 310 -5.42 -12.45 14.93
CA ASN A 310 -4.30 -13.12 15.62
C ASN A 310 -3.31 -12.13 16.23
N GLY A 311 -3.56 -10.83 16.09
CA GLY A 311 -2.67 -9.76 16.57
C GLY A 311 -1.52 -9.41 15.63
N ASN A 312 -1.50 -9.93 14.39
CA ASN A 312 -0.45 -9.65 13.42
C ASN A 312 -0.62 -8.25 12.81
N ALA A 313 0.33 -7.35 13.11
CA ALA A 313 0.29 -5.97 12.66
C ALA A 313 0.52 -5.82 11.14
N SER A 314 1.36 -6.66 10.53
CA SER A 314 1.60 -6.63 9.08
C SER A 314 0.35 -7.05 8.29
N ALA A 315 -0.36 -8.08 8.75
CA ALA A 315 -1.64 -8.48 8.19
C ALA A 315 -2.71 -7.39 8.39
N GLY A 316 -2.73 -6.76 9.57
CA GLY A 316 -3.60 -5.62 9.86
C GLY A 316 -3.32 -4.43 8.96
N GLY A 317 -2.06 -4.06 8.72
CA GLY A 317 -1.65 -3.04 7.78
C GLY A 317 -2.17 -3.31 6.36
N ASN A 318 -1.96 -4.52 5.85
CA ASN A 318 -2.49 -4.97 4.56
C ASN A 318 -4.04 -4.87 4.48
N ALA A 319 -4.73 -5.23 5.55
CA ALA A 319 -6.18 -5.11 5.61
C ALA A 319 -6.66 -3.65 5.54
N THR A 320 -5.94 -2.70 6.14
CA THR A 320 -6.25 -1.28 6.04
C THR A 320 -6.01 -0.72 4.65
N ALA A 321 -4.95 -1.17 3.95
CA ALA A 321 -4.72 -0.84 2.55
C ALA A 321 -5.91 -1.28 1.67
N VAL A 322 -6.36 -2.53 1.86
CA VAL A 322 -7.54 -3.05 1.17
C VAL A 322 -8.79 -2.25 1.53
N GLY A 323 -8.96 -1.89 2.80
CA GLY A 323 -10.07 -1.04 3.25
C GLY A 323 -10.14 0.29 2.50
N ARG A 324 -8.98 0.94 2.26
CA ARG A 324 -8.88 2.18 1.47
C ARG A 324 -9.25 1.94 0.00
N LEU A 325 -8.70 0.89 -0.61
CA LEU A 325 -8.92 0.57 -2.01
C LEU A 325 -10.38 0.19 -2.30
N VAL A 326 -10.91 -0.77 -1.55
CA VAL A 326 -12.29 -1.25 -1.71
C VAL A 326 -13.31 -0.16 -1.34
N GLY A 327 -13.00 0.66 -0.32
CA GLY A 327 -13.85 1.78 0.09
C GLY A 327 -13.89 2.94 -0.92
N ALA A 328 -13.00 2.97 -1.91
CA ALA A 328 -13.01 3.99 -2.97
C ALA A 328 -13.88 3.60 -4.18
N ILE A 329 -14.20 2.32 -4.34
CA ILE A 329 -14.83 1.79 -5.56
C ILE A 329 -16.16 2.47 -5.87
N ASP A 330 -17.04 2.62 -4.89
CA ASP A 330 -18.37 3.17 -5.11
C ASP A 330 -18.31 4.64 -5.57
N TRP A 331 -17.38 5.42 -5.04
CA TRP A 331 -17.16 6.79 -5.50
C TRP A 331 -16.58 6.83 -6.92
N LEU A 332 -15.59 5.99 -7.19
CA LEU A 332 -14.93 5.94 -8.49
C LEU A 332 -15.88 5.51 -9.64
N VAL A 333 -16.82 4.61 -9.34
CA VAL A 333 -17.82 4.17 -10.34
C VAL A 333 -18.78 5.30 -10.73
N ASP A 334 -19.04 6.23 -9.83
CA ASP A 334 -19.92 7.38 -10.06
C ASP A 334 -19.16 8.63 -10.57
N ALA A 335 -17.83 8.62 -10.50
CA ALA A 335 -16.99 9.72 -10.96
C ALA A 335 -16.79 9.70 -12.49
N GLU A 336 -16.40 10.85 -13.06
CA GLU A 336 -15.98 10.91 -14.46
C GLU A 336 -14.77 9.97 -14.68
N PRO A 337 -14.64 9.34 -15.86
CA PRO A 337 -13.47 8.50 -16.15
C PRO A 337 -12.16 9.28 -16.01
N GLY A 338 -11.15 8.65 -15.38
CA GLY A 338 -9.89 9.34 -15.16
C GLY A 338 -8.85 8.56 -14.36
N LEU A 339 -7.67 9.19 -14.29
CA LEU A 339 -6.62 8.77 -13.37
C LEU A 339 -6.73 9.63 -12.12
N TYR A 340 -6.88 9.01 -10.97
CA TYR A 340 -7.14 9.66 -9.68
C TYR A 340 -5.99 9.44 -8.70
N ASP A 341 -5.72 10.43 -7.87
CA ASP A 341 -4.81 10.29 -6.73
C ASP A 341 -5.57 10.35 -5.39
N ALA A 342 -4.84 10.21 -4.29
CA ALA A 342 -5.44 10.10 -2.97
C ALA A 342 -6.18 11.38 -2.52
N VAL A 343 -5.82 12.55 -3.05
CA VAL A 343 -6.48 13.83 -2.74
C VAL A 343 -7.77 13.98 -3.53
N ASP A 344 -7.82 13.45 -4.75
CA ASP A 344 -9.01 13.51 -5.59
C ASP A 344 -10.14 12.62 -5.04
N VAL A 345 -9.78 11.48 -4.41
CA VAL A 345 -10.75 10.48 -3.94
C VAL A 345 -10.99 10.62 -2.43
N PRO A 346 -12.18 11.04 -2.00
CA PRO A 346 -12.46 11.27 -0.59
C PRO A 346 -12.35 9.99 0.24
N LEU A 347 -11.87 10.13 1.48
CA LEU A 347 -12.00 9.06 2.47
C LEU A 347 -13.47 8.98 2.92
N ARG A 348 -14.11 7.86 2.61
CA ARG A 348 -15.51 7.63 2.99
C ARG A 348 -15.62 6.78 4.24
N PRO A 349 -16.59 7.03 5.12
CA PRO A 349 -16.87 6.16 6.25
C PRO A 349 -17.19 4.73 5.78
N ALA A 350 -16.93 3.74 6.63
CA ALA A 350 -17.25 2.34 6.39
C ALA A 350 -18.78 2.08 6.49
N MET A 351 -19.55 2.66 5.56
CA MET A 351 -21.01 2.61 5.56
C MET A 351 -21.53 1.18 5.48
N GLY A 352 -22.50 0.86 6.34
CA GLY A 352 -23.17 -0.43 6.36
C GLY A 352 -22.31 -1.59 6.88
N LYS A 353 -21.10 -1.31 7.42
CA LYS A 353 -20.19 -2.36 7.95
C LYS A 353 -20.21 -2.49 9.47
N LEU A 354 -20.85 -1.55 10.17
CA LEU A 354 -20.92 -1.57 11.64
C LEU A 354 -21.81 -2.73 12.10
N GLY A 355 -21.28 -3.60 12.97
CA GLY A 355 -22.02 -4.71 13.54
C GLY A 355 -22.20 -5.91 12.60
N GLN A 356 -21.66 -5.89 11.41
CA GLN A 356 -21.56 -7.07 10.55
C GLN A 356 -20.38 -7.93 11.02
N ALA A 357 -20.56 -8.61 12.15
CA ALA A 357 -19.65 -9.70 12.54
C ALA A 357 -19.79 -10.81 11.49
N GLY A 358 -18.67 -11.26 10.92
CA GLY A 358 -18.56 -12.16 9.80
C GLY A 358 -19.69 -13.19 9.64
N THR A 359 -20.59 -12.91 8.70
CA THR A 359 -21.57 -13.89 8.18
C THR A 359 -20.91 -14.72 7.10
#